data_9acbb932850c62b673feed1d2cfd369a
#
_entry.id   9acbb932850c62b673feed1d2cfd369a
#
_cell.length_a   1.000
_cell.length_b   1.000
_cell.length_c   1.000
_cell.angle_alpha   90.00
_cell.angle_beta   90.00
_cell.angle_gamma   90.00
#
_symmetry.space_group_name_H-M   'P 1'
#
loop_
_entity.id
_entity.type
_entity.pdbx_description
1 polymer ?
#
loop_
_entity_poly.entity_id
_entity_poly.type
_entity_poly.pdbx_seq_one_letter_code
_entity_poly.pdbx_strand_id
1 'polypeptide(L)'
;AMSELRARGFDELVKRYVDTGRPFLGICVGAQLLFEVGEEHGDHIGLGLIPGRVQPVPAIDPAGRPLRVPHIGWSALVLPPTRVAWDQSILAAVQPGDAVYFVHSYAPVPTYEAHRLADTDYHGVRICAAVARDQIYGCQFHPERSAEVGLGILLQFLST
;
A
#
# COMPACT_ATOMS: atom_id res chain seq x y z
N ALA A 1 -13.59 9.19 -2.07
CA ALA A 1 -13.07 8.37 -3.18
C ALA A 1 -14.05 7.25 -3.55
N MET A 2 -14.40 6.32 -2.62
CA MET A 2 -15.30 5.17 -2.93
C MET A 2 -16.69 5.57 -3.45
N SER A 3 -17.29 6.64 -2.91
CA SER A 3 -18.60 7.13 -3.39
C SER A 3 -18.58 7.48 -4.88
N GLU A 4 -17.52 8.12 -5.33
CA GLU A 4 -17.36 8.49 -6.74
C GLU A 4 -17.12 7.27 -7.64
N LEU A 5 -16.30 6.29 -7.18
CA LEU A 5 -16.14 5.03 -7.91
C LEU A 5 -17.47 4.31 -8.11
N ARG A 6 -18.26 4.18 -7.03
CA ARG A 6 -19.57 3.54 -7.09
C ARG A 6 -20.56 4.28 -7.99
N ALA A 7 -20.60 5.62 -7.86
CA ALA A 7 -21.50 6.43 -8.69
C ALA A 7 -21.24 6.25 -10.20
N ARG A 8 -20.01 5.89 -10.57
CA ARG A 8 -19.60 5.63 -11.96
C ARG A 8 -19.53 4.16 -12.35
N GLY A 9 -19.83 3.23 -11.41
CA GLY A 9 -19.76 1.78 -11.65
C GLY A 9 -18.33 1.23 -11.77
N PHE A 10 -17.30 2.00 -11.37
CA PHE A 10 -15.92 1.55 -11.45
C PHE A 10 -15.56 0.50 -10.39
N ASP A 11 -16.26 0.45 -9.27
CA ASP A 11 -16.08 -0.59 -8.26
C ASP A 11 -16.39 -1.98 -8.83
N GLU A 12 -17.51 -2.14 -9.54
CA GLU A 12 -17.86 -3.39 -10.21
C GLU A 12 -16.94 -3.70 -11.40
N LEU A 13 -16.48 -2.67 -12.11
CA LEU A 13 -15.51 -2.85 -13.20
C LEU A 13 -14.17 -3.40 -12.66
N VAL A 14 -13.65 -2.82 -11.56
CA VAL A 14 -12.41 -3.30 -10.93
C VAL A 14 -12.55 -4.73 -10.46
N LYS A 15 -13.65 -5.08 -9.77
CA LYS A 15 -13.89 -6.47 -9.32
C LYS A 15 -13.88 -7.45 -10.49
N ARG A 16 -14.64 -7.17 -11.53
CA ARG A 16 -14.66 -8.01 -12.75
C ARG A 16 -13.29 -8.12 -13.41
N TYR A 17 -12.51 -7.06 -13.42
CA TYR A 17 -11.15 -7.09 -13.96
C TYR A 17 -10.24 -8.00 -13.14
N VAL A 18 -10.25 -7.84 -11.82
CA VAL A 18 -9.46 -8.65 -10.89
C VAL A 18 -9.86 -10.13 -10.95
N ASP A 19 -11.15 -10.44 -11.10
CA ASP A 19 -11.66 -11.82 -11.27
C ASP A 19 -11.12 -12.51 -12.53
N THR A 20 -10.58 -11.76 -13.49
CA THR A 20 -9.89 -12.34 -14.65
C THR A 20 -8.49 -12.88 -14.33
N GLY A 21 -7.98 -12.66 -13.12
CA GLY A 21 -6.62 -13.01 -12.71
C GLY A 21 -5.52 -12.11 -13.28
N ARG A 22 -5.88 -11.00 -13.93
CA ARG A 22 -4.91 -10.05 -14.49
C ARG A 22 -4.32 -9.18 -13.40
N PRO A 23 -3.04 -8.74 -13.55
CA PRO A 23 -2.39 -7.88 -12.58
C PRO A 23 -3.14 -6.55 -12.39
N PHE A 24 -3.31 -6.15 -11.14
CA PHE A 24 -3.92 -4.88 -10.76
C PHE A 24 -3.05 -4.17 -9.72
N LEU A 25 -2.78 -2.88 -9.93
CA LEU A 25 -1.98 -2.06 -9.03
C LEU A 25 -2.79 -0.85 -8.55
N GLY A 26 -2.98 -0.74 -7.24
CA GLY A 26 -3.45 0.46 -6.56
C GLY A 26 -2.28 1.30 -6.04
N ILE A 27 -2.31 2.62 -6.29
CA ILE A 27 -1.28 3.56 -5.80
C ILE A 27 -1.91 4.54 -4.82
N CYS A 28 -1.29 4.76 -3.66
CA CYS A 28 -1.71 5.65 -2.59
C CYS A 28 -3.18 5.41 -2.20
N VAL A 29 -4.08 6.34 -2.48
CA VAL A 29 -5.53 6.16 -2.27
C VAL A 29 -6.05 4.92 -3.00
N GLY A 30 -5.54 4.62 -4.20
CA GLY A 30 -5.88 3.39 -4.94
C GLY A 30 -5.55 2.12 -4.16
N ALA A 31 -4.41 2.08 -3.47
CA ALA A 31 -4.05 0.96 -2.59
C ALA A 31 -4.98 0.87 -1.37
N GLN A 32 -5.35 2.00 -0.80
CA GLN A 32 -6.27 2.05 0.35
C GLN A 32 -7.67 1.54 -0.02
N LEU A 33 -8.15 1.84 -1.22
CA LEU A 33 -9.47 1.39 -1.69
C LEU A 33 -9.56 -0.13 -1.88
N LEU A 34 -8.45 -0.86 -1.96
CA LEU A 34 -8.44 -2.33 -2.07
C LEU A 34 -8.96 -3.02 -0.81
N PHE A 35 -8.90 -2.37 0.34
CA PHE A 35 -9.25 -2.92 1.64
C PHE A 35 -10.77 -2.98 1.88
N GLU A 36 -11.18 -3.71 2.93
CA GLU A 36 -12.59 -3.83 3.33
C GLU A 36 -13.14 -2.52 3.88
N VAL A 37 -12.35 -1.83 4.71
CA VAL A 37 -12.79 -0.60 5.40
C VAL A 37 -11.66 0.43 5.47
N GLY A 38 -11.98 1.68 5.17
CA GLY A 38 -11.14 2.85 5.46
C GLY A 38 -11.75 3.69 6.58
N GLU A 39 -10.91 4.18 7.51
CA GLU A 39 -11.33 4.92 8.71
C GLU A 39 -11.21 6.46 8.55
N GLU A 40 -10.90 6.95 7.35
CA GLU A 40 -10.79 8.39 7.12
C GLU A 40 -12.16 9.08 7.17
N HIS A 41 -12.35 9.95 8.18
CA HIS A 41 -13.63 10.63 8.48
C HIS A 41 -14.79 9.68 8.79
N GLY A 42 -14.51 8.55 9.44
CA GLY A 42 -15.45 7.48 9.77
C GLY A 42 -15.25 6.23 8.92
N ASP A 43 -15.99 5.17 9.24
CA ASP A 43 -15.86 3.89 8.55
C ASP A 43 -16.51 3.94 7.15
N HIS A 44 -15.71 3.67 6.14
CA HIS A 44 -16.14 3.60 4.75
C HIS A 44 -15.78 2.25 4.14
N ILE A 45 -16.77 1.57 3.58
CA ILE A 45 -16.58 0.28 2.91
C ILE A 45 -15.79 0.50 1.62
N GLY A 46 -14.65 -0.22 1.48
CA GLY A 46 -13.80 -0.24 0.29
C GLY A 46 -14.23 -1.28 -0.75
N LEU A 47 -13.28 -1.75 -1.55
CA LEU A 47 -13.49 -2.79 -2.57
C LEU A 47 -13.53 -4.20 -1.98
N GLY A 48 -12.91 -4.43 -0.82
CA GLY A 48 -12.84 -5.72 -0.14
C GLY A 48 -11.97 -6.76 -0.87
N LEU A 49 -11.03 -6.31 -1.70
CA LEU A 49 -10.14 -7.19 -2.46
C LEU A 49 -8.99 -7.72 -1.59
N ILE A 50 -8.57 -6.96 -0.59
CA ILE A 50 -7.58 -7.35 0.42
C ILE A 50 -8.22 -7.25 1.80
N PRO A 51 -8.29 -8.35 2.58
CA PRO A 51 -8.82 -8.31 3.94
C PRO A 51 -8.01 -7.40 4.85
N GLY A 52 -8.72 -6.54 5.59
CA GLY A 52 -8.12 -5.59 6.52
C GLY A 52 -8.72 -4.20 6.43
N ARG A 53 -8.03 -3.26 7.08
CA ARG A 53 -8.49 -1.88 7.23
C ARG A 53 -7.41 -0.89 6.81
N VAL A 54 -7.83 0.34 6.57
CA VAL A 54 -6.91 1.49 6.42
C VAL A 54 -7.11 2.38 7.65
N GLN A 55 -6.05 2.55 8.43
CA GLN A 55 -6.08 3.22 9.72
C GLN A 55 -5.20 4.48 9.74
N PRO A 56 -5.46 5.44 10.63
CA PRO A 56 -4.60 6.60 10.77
C PRO A 56 -3.17 6.19 11.16
N VAL A 57 -2.18 6.85 10.58
CA VAL A 57 -0.79 6.76 11.04
C VAL A 57 -0.75 7.25 12.49
N PRO A 58 -0.11 6.53 13.41
CA PRO A 58 -0.02 6.95 14.81
C PRO A 58 0.53 8.37 14.95
N ALA A 59 -0.06 9.15 15.82
CA ALA A 59 0.39 10.53 16.11
C ALA A 59 1.52 10.59 17.16
N ILE A 60 1.90 9.42 17.72
CA ILE A 60 2.90 9.29 18.79
C ILE A 60 3.78 8.09 18.46
N ASP A 61 5.09 8.23 18.60
CA ASP A 61 6.06 7.14 18.41
C ASP A 61 6.11 6.20 19.64
N PRO A 62 6.79 5.05 19.56
CA PRO A 62 6.94 4.12 20.69
C PRO A 62 7.64 4.70 21.92
N ALA A 63 8.36 5.82 21.78
CA ALA A 63 9.02 6.52 22.90
C ALA A 63 8.12 7.63 23.49
N GLY A 64 6.86 7.78 23.05
CA GLY A 64 5.92 8.77 23.53
C GLY A 64 6.09 10.17 22.92
N ARG A 65 6.87 10.31 21.86
CA ARG A 65 7.12 11.60 21.20
C ARG A 65 6.11 11.84 20.07
N PRO A 66 5.65 13.10 19.87
CA PRO A 66 4.75 13.42 18.77
C PRO A 66 5.35 13.08 17.41
N LEU A 67 4.59 12.38 16.57
CA LEU A 67 4.90 12.13 15.17
C LEU A 67 4.24 13.18 14.28
N ARG A 68 4.98 13.60 13.26
CA ARG A 68 4.40 14.47 12.23
C ARG A 68 3.51 13.67 11.30
N VAL A 69 2.22 13.99 11.28
CA VAL A 69 1.24 13.43 10.34
C VAL A 69 0.71 14.59 9.49
N PRO A 70 0.66 14.47 8.16
CA PRO A 70 0.96 13.28 7.36
C PRO A 70 2.46 12.90 7.30
N HIS A 71 2.74 11.62 7.07
CA HIS A 71 4.05 11.12 6.66
C HIS A 71 4.33 11.62 5.25
N ILE A 72 5.25 12.58 5.12
CA ILE A 72 5.64 13.18 3.84
C ILE A 72 7.17 13.09 3.71
N GLY A 73 7.62 12.49 2.62
CA GLY A 73 9.05 12.43 2.30
C GLY A 73 9.48 11.07 1.79
N TRP A 74 10.79 10.93 1.68
CA TRP A 74 11.45 9.71 1.26
C TRP A 74 11.70 8.82 2.48
N SER A 75 11.29 7.56 2.40
CA SER A 75 11.55 6.57 3.43
C SER A 75 11.92 5.23 2.81
N ALA A 76 12.81 4.51 3.47
CA ALA A 76 13.32 3.23 3.02
C ALA A 76 12.25 2.13 3.11
N LEU A 77 12.21 1.27 2.10
CA LEU A 77 11.46 0.03 2.16
C LEU A 77 12.24 -1.02 2.95
N VAL A 78 11.53 -1.74 3.81
CA VAL A 78 12.08 -2.83 4.61
C VAL A 78 11.20 -4.07 4.49
N LEU A 79 11.81 -5.23 4.69
CA LEU A 79 11.08 -6.49 4.71
C LEU A 79 10.19 -6.57 5.96
N PRO A 80 8.92 -7.00 5.81
CA PRO A 80 8.12 -7.40 6.97
C PRO A 80 8.78 -8.61 7.67
N PRO A 81 8.57 -8.82 8.98
CA PRO A 81 9.20 -9.93 9.71
C PRO A 81 8.90 -11.32 9.16
N THR A 82 7.78 -11.44 8.46
CA THR A 82 7.32 -12.71 7.88
C THR A 82 7.89 -12.99 6.49
N ARG A 83 8.69 -12.05 5.92
CA ARG A 83 9.30 -12.18 4.60
C ARG A 83 10.82 -12.18 4.68
N VAL A 84 11.44 -12.95 3.80
CA VAL A 84 12.90 -13.01 3.66
C VAL A 84 13.38 -12.33 2.37
N ALA A 85 12.48 -12.12 1.40
CA ALA A 85 12.76 -11.48 0.11
C ALA A 85 11.48 -10.96 -0.55
N TRP A 86 11.65 -10.17 -1.61
CA TRP A 86 10.56 -9.68 -2.48
C TRP A 86 10.49 -10.39 -3.82
N ASP A 87 11.16 -11.53 -3.95
CA ASP A 87 11.15 -12.33 -5.17
C ASP A 87 9.72 -12.65 -5.62
N GLN A 88 9.52 -12.74 -6.93
CA GLN A 88 8.22 -13.02 -7.55
C GLN A 88 7.13 -11.98 -7.21
N SER A 89 7.51 -10.73 -6.96
CA SER A 89 6.59 -9.63 -6.74
C SER A 89 6.98 -8.40 -7.56
N ILE A 90 6.15 -7.36 -7.52
CA ILE A 90 6.48 -6.07 -8.16
C ILE A 90 7.72 -5.40 -7.54
N LEU A 91 8.19 -5.87 -6.40
CA LEU A 91 9.38 -5.36 -5.70
C LEU A 91 10.63 -6.24 -5.94
N ALA A 92 10.61 -7.19 -6.87
CA ALA A 92 11.71 -8.14 -7.09
C ALA A 92 13.07 -7.46 -7.40
N ALA A 93 13.06 -6.28 -8.01
CA ALA A 93 14.28 -5.51 -8.31
C ALA A 93 14.68 -4.52 -7.20
N VAL A 94 13.87 -4.39 -6.13
CA VAL A 94 14.09 -3.46 -5.03
C VAL A 94 14.96 -4.12 -3.95
N GLN A 95 15.88 -3.35 -3.37
CA GLN A 95 16.68 -3.81 -2.24
C GLN A 95 16.15 -3.23 -0.92
N PRO A 96 16.18 -3.98 0.19
CA PRO A 96 15.92 -3.40 1.50
C PRO A 96 16.83 -2.18 1.76
N GLY A 97 16.22 -1.05 2.10
CA GLY A 97 16.93 0.23 2.23
C GLY A 97 16.68 1.20 1.07
N ASP A 98 16.22 0.73 -0.08
CA ASP A 98 15.85 1.62 -1.19
C ASP A 98 14.70 2.54 -0.75
N ALA A 99 14.85 3.85 -1.04
CA ALA A 99 13.90 4.86 -0.62
C ALA A 99 12.84 5.14 -1.69
N VAL A 100 11.61 5.34 -1.24
CA VAL A 100 10.46 5.74 -2.07
C VAL A 100 9.73 6.92 -1.43
N TYR A 101 8.91 7.62 -2.21
CA TYR A 101 8.24 8.84 -1.78
C TYR A 101 6.84 8.58 -1.22
N PHE A 102 6.60 9.05 0.00
CA PHE A 102 5.33 8.97 0.71
C PHE A 102 4.66 10.33 0.88
N VAL A 103 3.33 10.34 0.85
CA VAL A 103 2.49 11.45 1.30
C VAL A 103 1.13 10.91 1.74
N HIS A 104 0.99 10.57 3.04
CA HIS A 104 -0.25 9.97 3.55
C HIS A 104 -0.44 10.21 5.04
N SER A 105 -1.70 10.21 5.49
CA SER A 105 -2.11 10.25 6.91
C SER A 105 -2.71 8.94 7.39
N TYR A 106 -3.07 8.04 6.46
CA TYR A 106 -3.65 6.73 6.72
C TYR A 106 -2.81 5.67 6.01
N ALA A 107 -2.76 4.47 6.57
CA ALA A 107 -1.96 3.37 6.04
C ALA A 107 -2.72 2.04 6.10
N PRO A 108 -2.42 1.10 5.20
CA PRO A 108 -2.96 -0.25 5.23
C PRO A 108 -2.59 -1.02 6.50
N VAL A 109 -3.55 -1.75 7.03
CA VAL A 109 -3.38 -2.74 8.11
C VAL A 109 -4.03 -4.04 7.64
N PRO A 110 -3.31 -4.89 6.88
CA PRO A 110 -3.82 -6.17 6.41
C PRO A 110 -4.16 -7.09 7.58
N THR A 111 -5.28 -7.83 7.47
CA THR A 111 -5.66 -8.86 8.45
C THR A 111 -4.64 -10.01 8.47
N TYR A 112 -4.10 -10.35 7.31
CA TYR A 112 -3.12 -11.43 7.17
C TYR A 112 -1.73 -10.86 6.88
N GLU A 113 -0.75 -11.20 7.70
CA GLU A 113 0.65 -10.80 7.50
C GLU A 113 1.21 -11.25 6.14
N ALA A 114 0.72 -12.34 5.57
CA ALA A 114 1.09 -12.80 4.23
C ALA A 114 0.78 -11.78 3.13
N HIS A 115 -0.20 -10.89 3.34
CA HIS A 115 -0.54 -9.83 2.39
C HIS A 115 0.37 -8.58 2.53
N ARG A 116 1.17 -8.47 3.60
CA ARG A 116 2.18 -7.41 3.73
C ARG A 116 3.35 -7.71 2.81
N LEU A 117 3.52 -6.92 1.77
CA LEU A 117 4.63 -7.08 0.84
C LEU A 117 5.88 -6.34 1.33
N ALA A 118 5.74 -5.09 1.73
CA ALA A 118 6.82 -4.28 2.28
C ALA A 118 6.32 -3.36 3.39
N ASP A 119 7.24 -3.00 4.28
CA ASP A 119 7.04 -2.00 5.33
C ASP A 119 7.99 -0.81 5.12
N THR A 120 7.75 0.25 5.87
CA THR A 120 8.70 1.33 6.13
C THR A 120 8.76 1.60 7.63
N ASP A 121 9.91 2.01 8.13
CA ASP A 121 10.04 2.52 9.50
C ASP A 121 9.86 4.04 9.48
N TYR A 122 8.89 4.54 10.20
CA TYR A 122 8.65 5.95 10.38
C TYR A 122 8.84 6.33 11.85
N HIS A 123 10.07 6.71 12.21
CA HIS A 123 10.46 7.04 13.60
C HIS A 123 10.16 5.92 14.61
N GLY A 124 10.44 4.67 14.26
CA GLY A 124 10.17 3.50 15.09
C GLY A 124 8.75 2.97 14.99
N VAL A 125 7.87 3.62 14.23
CA VAL A 125 6.55 3.10 13.90
C VAL A 125 6.64 2.35 12.58
N ARG A 126 6.32 1.05 12.62
CA ARG A 126 6.26 0.25 11.41
C ARG A 126 4.97 0.50 10.65
N ILE A 127 5.07 0.99 9.43
CA ILE A 127 3.94 1.28 8.53
C ILE A 127 3.98 0.31 7.35
N CYS A 128 2.83 -0.28 6.99
CA CYS A 128 2.71 -1.08 5.79
C CYS A 128 2.84 -0.19 4.55
N ALA A 129 3.91 -0.40 3.78
CA ALA A 129 4.26 0.38 2.60
C ALA A 129 3.71 -0.23 1.31
N ALA A 130 3.64 -1.56 1.22
CA ALA A 130 3.07 -2.26 0.09
C ALA A 130 2.36 -3.53 0.51
N VAL A 131 1.36 -3.91 -0.26
CA VAL A 131 0.56 -5.13 -0.06
C VAL A 131 0.47 -5.92 -1.35
N ALA A 132 0.29 -7.25 -1.23
CA ALA A 132 0.03 -8.13 -2.34
C ALA A 132 -0.92 -9.26 -1.92
N ARG A 133 -1.87 -9.59 -2.80
CA ARG A 133 -2.71 -10.78 -2.74
C ARG A 133 -2.94 -11.29 -4.16
N ASP A 134 -2.46 -12.48 -4.45
CA ASP A 134 -2.50 -13.02 -5.82
C ASP A 134 -1.86 -12.02 -6.82
N GLN A 135 -2.58 -11.57 -7.83
CA GLN A 135 -2.15 -10.56 -8.79
C GLN A 135 -2.61 -9.13 -8.44
N ILE A 136 -3.07 -8.90 -7.21
CA ILE A 136 -3.51 -7.59 -6.72
C ILE A 136 -2.39 -6.99 -5.87
N TYR A 137 -1.91 -5.83 -6.26
CA TYR A 137 -0.83 -5.09 -5.59
C TYR A 137 -1.32 -3.73 -5.13
N GLY A 138 -0.78 -3.26 -4.01
CA GLY A 138 -1.02 -1.91 -3.52
C GLY A 138 0.27 -1.27 -3.01
N CYS A 139 0.58 -0.05 -3.48
CA CYS A 139 1.67 0.77 -2.96
C CYS A 139 1.10 1.97 -2.20
N GLN A 140 1.42 2.11 -0.90
CA GLN A 140 1.05 3.32 -0.14
C GLN A 140 1.90 4.53 -0.58
N PHE A 141 3.13 4.30 -1.00
CA PHE A 141 3.99 5.30 -1.62
C PHE A 141 3.60 5.56 -3.08
N HIS A 142 4.24 6.56 -3.67
CA HIS A 142 4.04 6.95 -5.07
C HIS A 142 5.22 6.44 -5.92
N PRO A 143 5.13 5.27 -6.58
CA PRO A 143 6.21 4.78 -7.43
C PRO A 143 6.52 5.78 -8.56
N GLU A 144 5.51 6.45 -9.13
CA GLU A 144 5.67 7.46 -10.18
C GLU A 144 6.46 8.71 -9.72
N ARG A 145 6.68 8.86 -8.39
CA ARG A 145 7.45 9.94 -7.78
C ARG A 145 8.71 9.43 -7.06
N SER A 146 9.04 8.16 -7.21
CA SER A 146 10.12 7.48 -6.47
C SER A 146 11.37 7.23 -7.33
N ALA A 147 11.63 8.11 -8.29
CA ALA A 147 12.81 8.08 -9.17
C ALA A 147 13.03 6.70 -9.81
N GLU A 148 14.30 6.24 -9.90
CA GLU A 148 14.64 4.98 -10.56
C GLU A 148 14.05 3.75 -9.85
N VAL A 149 14.00 3.74 -8.52
CA VAL A 149 13.38 2.66 -7.75
C VAL A 149 11.91 2.52 -8.11
N GLY A 150 11.18 3.63 -8.13
CA GLY A 150 9.77 3.64 -8.48
C GLY A 150 9.50 3.23 -9.93
N LEU A 151 10.34 3.69 -10.86
CA LEU A 151 10.26 3.28 -12.26
C LEU A 151 10.51 1.77 -12.41
N GLY A 152 11.49 1.22 -11.69
CA GLY A 152 11.76 -0.22 -11.67
C GLY A 152 10.54 -1.02 -11.18
N ILE A 153 9.86 -0.56 -10.14
CA ILE A 153 8.61 -1.19 -9.64
C ILE A 153 7.51 -1.19 -10.70
N LEU A 154 7.31 -0.06 -11.39
CA LEU A 154 6.29 0.04 -12.45
C LEU A 154 6.62 -0.86 -13.65
N LEU A 155 7.89 -0.92 -14.06
CA LEU A 155 8.34 -1.80 -15.14
C LEU A 155 8.16 -3.28 -14.75
N GLN A 156 8.48 -3.64 -13.51
CA GLN A 156 8.28 -5.00 -13.00
C GLN A 156 6.78 -5.36 -13.01
N PHE A 157 5.90 -4.46 -12.57
CA PHE A 157 4.45 -4.66 -12.63
C PHE A 157 3.95 -4.88 -14.07
N LEU A 158 4.45 -4.10 -15.03
CA LEU A 158 4.05 -4.24 -16.44
C LEU A 158 4.55 -5.54 -17.08
N SER A 159 5.51 -6.21 -16.45
CA SER A 159 6.08 -7.48 -16.91
C SER A 159 5.47 -8.71 -16.21
N THR A 160 4.55 -8.46 -15.26
CA THR A 160 3.79 -9.50 -14.55
C THR A 160 2.60 -9.93 -15.37
#